data_b28183b2309b726c5c158c0f4f9b7aea
#
_entry.id   b28183b2309b726c5c158c0f4f9b7aea
#
_cell.length_a   1.000
_cell.length_b   1.000
_cell.length_c   1.000
_cell.angle_alpha   90.00
_cell.angle_beta   90.00
_cell.angle_gamma   90.00
#
_symmetry.space_group_name_H-M   'P 1'
#
loop_
_entity.id
_entity.type
_entity.pdbx_description
1 polymer ?
#
loop_
_entity_poly.entity_id
_entity_poly.type
_entity_poly.pdbx_seq_one_letter_code
_entity_poly.pdbx_strand_id
1 'polypeptide(L)'
;VKAVKDNTITTIEGNTSSTVGVVPNGGGVFEKHYNIPNSRIAGYGRPKYDTEVKLGWIKSGDKWYYRIAPGQNAHGWVKIKNADGKTRWYHFKSNGEMDKGWTVIDGNKYYLEESGDLEGACYITDQYGVQRIWVVE
;
A
#
# COMPACT_ATOMS: atom_id res chain seq x y z
N VAL A 1 3.07 -23.67 -2.60
CA VAL A 1 4.46 -24.18 -2.48
C VAL A 1 4.97 -23.83 -1.09
N LYS A 2 5.48 -24.80 -0.35
CA LYS A 2 6.07 -24.60 0.98
C LYS A 2 7.57 -24.25 0.88
N ALA A 3 8.27 -24.92 0.01
CA ALA A 3 9.71 -24.73 -0.18
C ALA A 3 10.16 -25.16 -1.59
N VAL A 4 11.26 -24.55 -2.03
CA VAL A 4 12.04 -25.00 -3.18
C VAL A 4 13.48 -25.11 -2.72
N LYS A 5 14.04 -26.29 -2.79
CA LYS A 5 15.43 -26.53 -2.40
C LYS A 5 16.07 -27.50 -3.39
N ASP A 6 17.28 -27.18 -3.83
CA ASP A 6 18.01 -27.93 -4.83
C ASP A 6 17.14 -28.19 -6.08
N ASN A 7 16.88 -29.42 -6.41
CA ASN A 7 16.05 -29.80 -7.57
C ASN A 7 14.66 -30.33 -7.14
N THR A 8 14.15 -29.89 -5.98
CA THR A 8 12.90 -30.40 -5.39
C THR A 8 11.97 -29.26 -4.99
N ILE A 9 10.69 -29.42 -5.34
CA ILE A 9 9.61 -28.55 -4.83
C ILE A 9 8.85 -29.33 -3.77
N THR A 10 8.65 -28.70 -2.61
CA THR A 10 7.79 -29.17 -1.55
C THR A 10 6.48 -28.40 -1.57
N THR A 11 5.36 -29.11 -1.63
CA THR A 11 4.02 -28.54 -1.60
C THR A 11 3.24 -29.07 -0.39
N ILE A 12 2.23 -28.30 0.04
CA ILE A 12 1.17 -28.78 0.92
C ILE A 12 -0.09 -28.85 0.07
N GLU A 13 -0.65 -30.03 -0.04
CA GLU A 13 -1.80 -30.29 -0.89
C GLU A 13 -2.95 -30.85 -0.08
N GLY A 14 -4.13 -30.23 -0.25
CA GLY A 14 -5.38 -30.72 0.33
C GLY A 14 -6.13 -31.63 -0.63
N ASN A 15 -7.00 -32.46 -0.07
CA ASN A 15 -7.84 -33.43 -0.82
C ASN A 15 -7.04 -34.32 -1.78
N THR A 16 -5.92 -34.81 -1.33
CA THR A 16 -4.99 -35.64 -2.11
C THR A 16 -4.76 -37.00 -1.46
N SER A 17 -4.34 -37.98 -2.24
CA SER A 17 -3.99 -39.29 -1.73
C SER A 17 -2.67 -39.25 -0.95
N SER A 18 -2.62 -40.03 0.13
CA SER A 18 -1.38 -40.26 0.88
C SER A 18 -0.37 -41.04 0.05
N THR A 19 0.85 -41.16 0.55
CA THR A 19 1.91 -41.98 -0.07
C THR A 19 1.61 -43.47 -0.01
N VAL A 20 0.61 -43.90 0.78
CA VAL A 20 0.29 -45.31 1.05
C VAL A 20 -0.81 -45.86 0.13
N GLY A 21 -1.49 -45.01 -0.62
CA GLY A 21 -2.51 -45.43 -1.58
C GLY A 21 -3.48 -44.34 -1.99
N VAL A 22 -4.33 -44.65 -2.97
CA VAL A 22 -5.39 -43.78 -3.44
C VAL A 22 -6.63 -43.99 -2.58
N VAL A 23 -7.12 -42.94 -1.94
CA VAL A 23 -8.39 -42.96 -1.19
C VAL A 23 -9.44 -42.14 -1.92
N PRO A 24 -10.70 -42.64 -2.01
CA PRO A 24 -11.80 -41.88 -2.57
C PRO A 24 -11.93 -40.54 -1.84
N ASN A 25 -12.11 -39.46 -2.59
CA ASN A 25 -12.25 -38.09 -2.08
C ASN A 25 -11.02 -37.52 -1.33
N GLY A 26 -9.83 -38.10 -1.55
CA GLY A 26 -8.60 -37.70 -0.91
C GLY A 26 -8.48 -38.08 0.57
N GLY A 27 -7.27 -38.19 1.07
CA GLY A 27 -6.98 -38.65 2.44
C GLY A 27 -6.71 -37.51 3.44
N GLY A 28 -6.80 -36.27 3.06
CA GLY A 28 -6.50 -35.12 3.93
C GLY A 28 -5.52 -34.15 3.31
N VAL A 29 -4.73 -33.51 4.16
CA VAL A 29 -3.69 -32.54 3.78
C VAL A 29 -2.32 -33.18 3.98
N PHE A 30 -1.53 -33.23 2.93
CA PHE A 30 -0.23 -33.87 2.94
C PHE A 30 0.86 -32.97 2.36
N GLU A 31 2.06 -33.12 2.86
CA GLU A 31 3.26 -32.57 2.27
C GLU A 31 3.76 -33.51 1.15
N LYS A 32 3.99 -32.97 -0.03
CA LYS A 32 4.49 -33.74 -1.19
C LYS A 32 5.76 -33.10 -1.75
N HIS A 33 6.62 -33.97 -2.26
CA HIS A 33 7.89 -33.57 -2.86
C HIS A 33 7.92 -33.95 -4.33
N TYR A 34 8.28 -33.01 -5.19
CA TYR A 34 8.39 -33.21 -6.64
C TYR A 34 9.78 -32.80 -7.10
N ASN A 35 10.43 -33.67 -7.84
CA ASN A 35 11.69 -33.32 -8.49
C ASN A 35 11.45 -32.35 -9.66
N ILE A 36 12.42 -31.50 -9.91
CA ILE A 36 12.41 -30.56 -11.06
C ILE A 36 13.40 -31.08 -12.11
N PRO A 37 13.00 -31.32 -13.36
CA PRO A 37 11.66 -31.17 -13.94
C PRO A 37 10.71 -32.32 -13.57
N ASN A 38 9.42 -32.01 -13.43
CA ASN A 38 8.39 -33.01 -13.17
C ASN A 38 7.31 -32.93 -14.26
N SER A 39 6.99 -34.06 -14.90
CA SER A 39 6.00 -34.13 -15.99
C SER A 39 4.57 -33.76 -15.61
N ARG A 40 4.26 -33.79 -14.29
CA ARG A 40 2.94 -33.39 -13.74
C ARG A 40 2.84 -31.89 -13.49
N ILE A 41 3.95 -31.16 -13.60
CA ILE A 41 3.99 -29.71 -13.37
C ILE A 41 4.10 -29.05 -14.74
N ALA A 42 3.01 -28.42 -15.18
CA ALA A 42 2.94 -27.76 -16.48
C ALA A 42 3.77 -26.47 -16.56
N GLY A 43 4.14 -25.90 -15.41
CA GLY A 43 4.97 -24.71 -15.34
C GLY A 43 4.98 -24.08 -13.95
N TYR A 44 5.88 -23.13 -13.75
CA TYR A 44 6.02 -22.36 -12.52
C TYR A 44 5.74 -20.91 -12.83
N GLY A 45 4.65 -20.37 -12.31
CA GLY A 45 4.38 -18.94 -12.35
C GLY A 45 5.24 -18.23 -11.31
N ARG A 46 6.08 -17.30 -11.75
CA ARG A 46 6.68 -16.29 -10.85
C ARG A 46 5.91 -15.00 -11.05
N PRO A 47 4.97 -14.66 -10.18
CA PRO A 47 4.37 -13.33 -10.21
C PRO A 47 5.52 -12.33 -10.09
N LYS A 48 5.59 -11.38 -11.02
CA LYS A 48 6.41 -10.18 -10.79
C LYS A 48 5.72 -9.40 -9.68
N TYR A 49 6.13 -9.65 -8.46
CA TYR A 49 5.85 -8.70 -7.39
C TYR A 49 6.74 -7.50 -7.69
N ASP A 50 6.13 -6.36 -7.90
CA ASP A 50 6.85 -5.09 -7.89
C ASP A 50 7.42 -4.96 -6.47
N THR A 51 8.69 -5.31 -6.30
CA THR A 51 9.35 -5.42 -5.00
C THR A 51 9.65 -4.06 -4.37
N GLU A 52 9.46 -2.99 -5.13
CA GLU A 52 9.58 -1.63 -4.63
C GLU A 52 8.22 -0.94 -4.58
N VAL A 53 7.50 -1.16 -3.49
CA VAL A 53 6.33 -0.33 -3.19
C VAL A 53 6.84 1.05 -2.77
N LYS A 54 6.77 1.99 -3.69
CA LYS A 54 7.08 3.38 -3.40
C LYS A 54 6.04 3.92 -2.41
N LEU A 55 6.46 4.08 -1.16
CA LEU A 55 5.67 4.77 -0.12
C LEU A 55 5.90 6.28 -0.21
N GLY A 56 4.97 7.06 0.34
CA GLY A 56 5.03 8.51 0.36
C GLY A 56 4.29 9.16 -0.81
N TRP A 57 4.76 10.29 -1.24
CA TRP A 57 4.10 11.11 -2.26
C TRP A 57 4.07 10.44 -3.63
N ILE A 58 2.88 10.39 -4.22
CA ILE A 58 2.63 9.88 -5.58
C ILE A 58 1.86 10.95 -6.35
N LYS A 59 2.36 11.32 -7.52
CA LYS A 59 1.67 12.19 -8.46
C LYS A 59 1.07 11.37 -9.60
N SER A 60 -0.20 11.60 -9.89
CA SER A 60 -0.91 11.00 -11.01
C SER A 60 -1.67 12.11 -11.76
N GLY A 61 -1.16 12.49 -12.92
CA GLY A 61 -1.63 13.68 -13.63
C GLY A 61 -1.35 14.95 -12.83
N ASP A 62 -2.39 15.73 -12.55
CA ASP A 62 -2.39 16.94 -11.73
C ASP A 62 -2.76 16.71 -10.26
N LYS A 63 -2.92 15.44 -9.85
CA LYS A 63 -3.40 15.05 -8.53
C LYS A 63 -2.32 14.39 -7.71
N TRP A 64 -2.31 14.67 -6.41
CA TRP A 64 -1.41 14.08 -5.45
C TRP A 64 -2.12 13.09 -4.55
N TYR A 65 -1.39 12.04 -4.20
CA TYR A 65 -1.76 10.98 -3.27
C TYR A 65 -0.61 10.73 -2.31
N TYR A 66 -0.91 10.20 -1.14
CA TYR A 66 0.13 9.78 -0.22
C TYR A 66 -0.03 8.30 0.11
N ARG A 67 0.93 7.48 -0.34
CA ARG A 67 0.92 6.02 -0.15
C ARG A 67 1.44 5.66 1.23
N ILE A 68 0.61 5.04 2.07
CA ILE A 68 0.96 4.63 3.44
C ILE A 68 1.32 3.15 3.56
N ALA A 69 0.84 2.32 2.64
CA ALA A 69 1.14 0.89 2.56
C ALA A 69 0.93 0.39 1.12
N PRO A 70 1.39 -0.82 0.75
CA PRO A 70 1.14 -1.39 -0.57
C PRO A 70 -0.34 -1.36 -0.95
N GLY A 71 -0.67 -0.63 -2.03
CA GLY A 71 -2.04 -0.46 -2.50
C GLY A 71 -2.95 0.42 -1.63
N GLN A 72 -2.45 1.01 -0.54
CA GLN A 72 -3.21 1.89 0.36
C GLN A 72 -2.74 3.34 0.27
N ASN A 73 -3.65 4.24 -0.05
CA ASN A 73 -3.43 5.68 0.03
C ASN A 73 -4.01 6.25 1.33
N ALA A 74 -3.47 7.37 1.78
CA ALA A 74 -3.98 8.11 2.91
C ALA A 74 -5.38 8.68 2.64
N HIS A 75 -6.19 8.79 3.67
CA HIS A 75 -7.52 9.42 3.67
C HIS A 75 -7.68 10.29 4.91
N GLY A 76 -8.49 11.34 4.80
CA GLY A 76 -8.72 12.27 5.90
C GLY A 76 -7.49 13.11 6.25
N TRP A 77 -7.40 13.55 7.49
CA TRP A 77 -6.30 14.37 7.98
C TRP A 77 -5.06 13.53 8.30
N VAL A 78 -3.93 13.91 7.71
CA VAL A 78 -2.64 13.20 7.88
C VAL A 78 -1.52 14.18 8.17
N LYS A 79 -0.70 13.88 9.16
CA LYS A 79 0.56 14.59 9.44
C LYS A 79 1.67 14.00 8.57
N ILE A 80 2.29 14.82 7.77
CA ILE A 80 3.38 14.38 6.89
C ILE A 80 4.61 15.23 7.16
N LYS A 81 5.75 14.54 7.36
CA LYS A 81 7.05 15.19 7.46
C LYS A 81 7.57 15.49 6.06
N ASN A 82 7.79 16.76 5.77
CA ASN A 82 8.32 17.23 4.50
C ASN A 82 9.85 17.14 4.41
N ALA A 83 10.40 17.38 3.23
CA ALA A 83 11.84 17.34 2.97
C ALA A 83 12.64 18.38 3.79
N ASP A 84 12.01 19.47 4.19
CA ASP A 84 12.58 20.49 5.07
C ASP A 84 12.63 20.10 6.56
N GLY A 85 12.25 18.86 6.86
CA GLY A 85 12.23 18.30 8.21
C GLY A 85 11.03 18.70 9.06
N LYS A 86 10.16 19.60 8.56
CA LYS A 86 8.98 20.07 9.28
C LYS A 86 7.77 19.19 8.99
N THR A 87 6.92 18.99 10.00
CA THR A 87 5.68 18.22 9.87
C THR A 87 4.52 19.18 9.65
N ARG A 88 3.65 18.86 8.68
CA ARG A 88 2.47 19.66 8.35
C ARG A 88 1.25 18.78 8.21
N TRP A 89 0.07 19.41 8.31
CA TRP A 89 -1.20 18.75 8.08
C TRP A 89 -1.59 18.83 6.60
N TYR A 90 -2.05 17.70 6.08
CA TYR A 90 -2.64 17.52 4.76
C TYR A 90 -3.98 16.82 4.89
N HIS A 91 -4.89 17.06 3.96
CA HIS A 91 -6.15 16.33 3.90
C HIS A 91 -6.31 15.60 2.56
N PHE A 92 -6.83 14.38 2.65
CA PHE A 92 -7.08 13.53 1.49
C PHE A 92 -8.55 13.11 1.47
N LYS A 93 -9.17 13.19 0.30
CA LYS A 93 -10.54 12.75 0.07
C LYS A 93 -10.70 11.26 0.29
N SER A 94 -11.93 10.77 0.32
CA SER A 94 -12.24 9.34 0.42
C SER A 94 -11.68 8.49 -0.73
N ASN A 95 -11.45 9.10 -1.90
CA ASN A 95 -10.78 8.46 -3.03
C ASN A 95 -9.23 8.54 -2.97
N GLY A 96 -8.66 9.11 -1.89
CA GLY A 96 -7.23 9.29 -1.67
C GLY A 96 -6.60 10.50 -2.35
N GLU A 97 -7.38 11.29 -3.09
CA GLU A 97 -6.90 12.51 -3.74
C GLU A 97 -6.67 13.62 -2.72
N MET A 98 -5.50 14.29 -2.78
CA MET A 98 -5.18 15.40 -1.88
C MET A 98 -6.06 16.61 -2.16
N ASP A 99 -6.58 17.21 -1.11
CA ASP A 99 -7.28 18.50 -1.19
C ASP A 99 -6.30 19.66 -1.30
N LYS A 100 -6.72 20.70 -2.02
CA LYS A 100 -6.01 21.98 -2.13
C LYS A 100 -6.97 23.14 -2.32
N GLY A 101 -6.51 24.36 -2.05
CA GLY A 101 -7.35 25.55 -2.07
C GLY A 101 -8.35 25.58 -0.93
N TRP A 102 -9.42 26.35 -1.10
CA TRP A 102 -10.49 26.42 -0.15
C TRP A 102 -11.34 25.14 -0.15
N THR A 103 -11.40 24.48 1.00
CA THR A 103 -12.13 23.21 1.15
C THR A 103 -12.92 23.20 2.45
N VAL A 104 -14.14 22.66 2.42
CA VAL A 104 -14.98 22.45 3.60
C VAL A 104 -14.82 20.99 4.04
N ILE A 105 -14.34 20.77 5.26
CA ILE A 105 -14.09 19.46 5.85
C ILE A 105 -14.80 19.43 7.20
N ASP A 106 -15.71 18.48 7.39
CA ASP A 106 -16.51 18.31 8.60
C ASP A 106 -17.20 19.63 9.06
N GLY A 107 -17.71 20.40 8.10
CA GLY A 107 -18.41 21.65 8.33
C GLY A 107 -17.51 22.87 8.58
N ASN A 108 -16.22 22.71 8.65
CA ASN A 108 -15.25 23.79 8.82
C ASN A 108 -14.54 24.11 7.51
N LYS A 109 -14.26 25.39 7.27
CA LYS A 109 -13.59 25.87 6.08
C LYS A 109 -12.09 25.99 6.34
N TYR A 110 -11.31 25.29 5.49
CA TYR A 110 -9.84 25.30 5.53
C TYR A 110 -9.28 25.84 4.23
N TYR A 111 -8.10 26.42 4.29
CA TYR A 111 -7.28 26.71 3.14
C TYR A 111 -6.04 25.82 3.13
N LEU A 112 -5.83 25.16 1.99
CA LEU A 112 -4.69 24.27 1.76
C LEU A 112 -3.89 24.85 0.59
N GLU A 113 -2.56 24.87 0.68
CA GLU A 113 -1.69 25.47 -0.33
C GLU A 113 -2.00 24.93 -1.74
N GLU A 114 -2.14 25.82 -2.71
CA GLU A 114 -2.61 25.43 -4.05
C GLU A 114 -1.49 24.93 -4.95
N SER A 115 -0.23 25.29 -4.66
CA SER A 115 0.90 25.03 -5.55
C SER A 115 2.26 25.07 -4.85
N GLY A 116 3.31 24.69 -5.56
CA GLY A 116 4.69 24.71 -5.08
C GLY A 116 5.06 23.49 -4.23
N ASP A 117 6.17 23.59 -3.52
CA ASP A 117 6.76 22.48 -2.76
C ASP A 117 5.92 22.07 -1.54
N LEU A 118 4.97 22.89 -1.14
CA LEU A 118 4.08 22.67 -0.01
C LEU A 118 2.61 22.56 -0.44
N GLU A 119 2.34 22.28 -1.72
CA GLU A 119 0.99 22.06 -2.24
C GLU A 119 0.21 21.09 -1.34
N GLY A 120 -0.98 21.48 -0.93
CA GLY A 120 -1.85 20.74 0.00
C GLY A 120 -1.60 20.99 1.48
N ALA A 121 -0.56 21.72 1.87
CA ALA A 121 -0.30 22.01 3.28
C ALA A 121 -1.36 22.94 3.86
N CYS A 122 -1.93 22.56 5.01
CA CYS A 122 -3.00 23.29 5.66
C CYS A 122 -2.51 24.58 6.31
N TYR A 123 -3.29 25.65 6.15
CA TYR A 123 -3.08 26.93 6.84
C TYR A 123 -3.87 26.99 8.15
N ILE A 124 -3.31 27.69 9.11
CA ILE A 124 -4.02 28.13 10.32
C ILE A 124 -3.98 29.63 10.44
N THR A 125 -4.96 30.19 11.13
CA THR A 125 -4.94 31.59 11.55
C THR A 125 -4.35 31.65 12.95
N ASP A 126 -3.29 32.41 13.13
CA ASP A 126 -2.66 32.57 14.44
C ASP A 126 -3.45 33.53 15.34
N GLN A 127 -2.99 33.71 16.58
CA GLN A 127 -3.63 34.60 17.59
C GLN A 127 -3.71 36.07 17.16
N TYR A 128 -2.96 36.47 16.13
CA TYR A 128 -2.97 37.83 15.59
C TYR A 128 -3.80 37.97 14.32
N GLY A 129 -4.52 36.91 13.92
CA GLY A 129 -5.33 36.88 12.70
C GLY A 129 -4.52 36.66 11.41
N VAL A 130 -3.23 36.34 11.51
CA VAL A 130 -2.36 36.08 10.35
C VAL A 130 -2.47 34.62 9.94
N GLN A 131 -2.73 34.39 8.66
CA GLN A 131 -2.73 33.04 8.07
C GLN A 131 -1.33 32.61 7.76
N ARG A 132 -0.96 31.42 8.20
CA ARG A 132 0.32 30.78 7.87
C ARG A 132 0.17 29.26 7.78
N ILE A 133 1.06 28.61 7.04
CA ILE A 133 1.07 27.13 6.94
C ILE A 133 1.30 26.54 8.33
N TRP A 134 0.45 25.61 8.69
CA TRP A 134 0.48 24.94 10.00
C TRP A 134 1.66 23.96 10.10
N VAL A 135 2.66 24.33 10.87
CA VAL A 135 3.77 23.45 11.26
C VAL A 135 3.43 22.83 12.60
N VAL A 136 3.48 21.51 12.67
CA VAL A 136 3.27 20.73 13.90
C VAL A 136 4.62 20.60 14.60
N GLU A 137 4.68 21.07 15.83
CA GLU A 137 5.85 20.91 16.71
C GLU A 137 5.94 19.49 17.29
#